data_968a9b19e85170ed93901257391fd15f
#
_entry.id   968a9b19e85170ed93901257391fd15f
#
_cell.length_a   1.000
_cell.length_b   1.000
_cell.length_c   1.000
_cell.angle_alpha   90.00
_cell.angle_beta   90.00
_cell.angle_gamma   90.00
#
_symmetry.space_group_name_H-M   'P 1'
#
loop_
_entity.id
_entity.type
_entity.pdbx_description
1 polymer ?
#
loop_
_entity_poly.entity_id
_entity_poly.type
_entity_poly.pdbx_seq_one_letter_code
_entity_poly.pdbx_strand_id
1 'polypeptide(L)'
;MVLLIALLCFSCGIFQKNTNQRNANTSAPKPARWVVQYRSPLSTGYTGNALPENFFYSSISVISPSIVYVAGDMRNPKTQDGRVGVFVRTTDGGQTWTESVLEQPNMQVDALNSIHFINAEEGWTVGIDSGQLGIMFKTTDGGHNWVFSRISARQAPTCIFFADSNVGWMGGGTPIPGEDEGTGGPSDILATTDGGHTWQSQIRLPVSIYDLFFLNKMTGWASGSKGAIYHTTDGGLTWNSQRSELELGDGPASVNSEGSKLFRINGIHFTDAEHGYAAAAAEEETTGRVLGTSNGGEAWARQRIVGDAGARDVLFVSQSEGWILTDRGQYIYHTVDGNRSWLAEPRVFEQEVQQIRLGAADANHVWAVGGGAIFFRVSD
;
A
#
# COMPACT_ATOMS: atom_id res chain seq x y z
N MET A 1 63.64 19.67 44.06
CA MET A 1 63.81 21.01 44.67
C MET A 1 63.22 22.01 43.63
N VAL A 2 62.41 22.85 44.10
CA VAL A 2 61.63 23.94 43.47
C VAL A 2 60.20 23.57 43.11
N LEU A 3 59.38 23.96 44.00
CA LEU A 3 57.88 24.15 43.97
C LEU A 3 57.54 25.24 43.00
N LEU A 4 56.44 25.08 42.25
CA LEU A 4 55.70 26.23 41.68
C LEU A 4 54.23 26.02 41.86
N ILE A 5 53.63 26.92 42.61
CA ILE A 5 52.24 27.11 42.94
C ILE A 5 51.57 27.81 41.75
N ALA A 6 50.50 27.28 41.22
CA ALA A 6 49.67 27.99 40.25
C ALA A 6 48.36 28.50 40.93
N LEU A 7 48.18 29.79 40.86
CA LEU A 7 47.02 30.56 41.33
C LEU A 7 45.78 30.26 40.42
N LEU A 8 44.66 30.00 41.10
CA LEU A 8 43.33 30.04 40.54
C LEU A 8 42.87 31.50 40.38
N CYS A 9 42.56 31.91 39.16
CA CYS A 9 41.74 33.12 38.92
C CYS A 9 40.30 32.71 38.58
N PHE A 10 39.40 32.97 39.49
CA PHE A 10 37.95 33.01 39.25
C PHE A 10 37.59 34.30 38.48
N SER A 11 37.11 34.19 37.24
CA SER A 11 36.41 35.28 36.59
C SER A 11 34.90 34.92 36.54
N CYS A 12 34.18 35.65 37.32
CA CYS A 12 32.70 35.63 37.37
C CYS A 12 32.14 36.28 36.10
N GLY A 13 31.71 35.50 35.14
CA GLY A 13 31.00 35.98 33.97
C GLY A 13 29.49 35.92 34.24
N ILE A 14 28.89 37.11 34.33
CA ILE A 14 27.46 37.32 34.47
C ILE A 14 26.80 36.88 33.17
N PHE A 15 26.11 35.70 33.19
CA PHE A 15 25.21 35.33 32.13
C PHE A 15 23.90 36.15 32.25
N GLN A 16 23.75 37.16 31.38
CA GLN A 16 22.44 37.74 31.12
C GLN A 16 21.54 36.70 30.46
N LYS A 17 20.50 36.28 31.15
CA LYS A 17 19.39 35.55 30.57
C LYS A 17 18.65 36.46 29.58
N ASN A 18 18.91 36.26 28.30
CA ASN A 18 18.04 36.79 27.24
C ASN A 18 16.75 35.94 27.25
N THR A 19 15.77 36.40 28.00
CA THR A 19 14.38 35.90 27.91
C THR A 19 13.73 36.53 26.67
N ASN A 20 14.04 36.01 25.50
CA ASN A 20 13.17 36.13 24.35
C ASN A 20 11.97 35.21 24.60
N GLN A 21 10.94 35.75 25.21
CA GLN A 21 9.60 35.18 25.16
C GLN A 21 9.16 35.17 23.69
N ARG A 22 9.41 34.07 23.01
CA ARG A 22 8.61 33.74 21.83
C ARG A 22 7.21 33.46 22.35
N ASN A 23 6.29 34.30 21.97
CA ASN A 23 4.86 34.02 22.05
C ASN A 23 4.56 32.80 21.20
N ALA A 24 4.72 31.60 21.76
CA ALA A 24 4.30 30.35 21.17
C ALA A 24 2.85 30.10 21.63
N ASN A 25 1.92 30.90 21.11
CA ASN A 25 0.52 30.56 21.12
C ASN A 25 0.17 29.79 19.83
N THR A 26 1.00 28.81 19.49
CA THR A 26 0.60 27.74 18.58
C THR A 26 0.11 26.62 19.49
N SER A 27 -1.21 26.54 19.64
CA SER A 27 -1.83 25.30 20.11
C SER A 27 -1.20 24.15 19.34
N ALA A 28 -0.69 23.12 20.05
CA ALA A 28 -0.21 21.91 19.38
C ALA A 28 -1.28 21.47 18.35
N PRO A 29 -0.89 21.13 17.12
CA PRO A 29 -1.87 20.71 16.13
C PRO A 29 -2.68 19.57 16.74
N LYS A 30 -3.99 19.67 16.67
CA LYS A 30 -4.86 18.60 17.13
C LYS A 30 -4.54 17.35 16.32
N PRO A 31 -4.48 16.17 16.94
CA PRO A 31 -4.22 14.95 16.18
C PRO A 31 -5.33 14.77 15.15
N ALA A 32 -4.94 14.56 13.92
CA ALA A 32 -5.88 14.21 12.85
C ALA A 32 -6.65 12.93 13.24
N ARG A 33 -7.86 12.83 12.75
CA ARG A 33 -8.74 11.67 13.03
C ARG A 33 -9.25 11.07 11.73
N TRP A 34 -9.48 9.77 11.76
CA TRP A 34 -10.08 9.03 10.65
C TRP A 34 -11.58 8.89 10.90
N VAL A 35 -12.39 9.21 9.89
CA VAL A 35 -13.85 9.08 9.94
C VAL A 35 -14.32 8.13 8.85
N VAL A 36 -15.38 7.37 9.12
CA VAL A 36 -16.06 6.59 8.09
C VAL A 36 -16.78 7.55 7.17
N GLN A 37 -16.38 7.62 5.92
CA GLN A 37 -17.00 8.45 4.91
C GLN A 37 -18.07 7.69 4.11
N TYR A 38 -17.87 6.38 3.94
CA TYR A 38 -18.80 5.53 3.22
C TYR A 38 -18.81 4.10 3.80
N ARG A 39 -20.00 3.52 3.86
CA ARG A 39 -20.23 2.08 4.05
C ARG A 39 -21.15 1.58 2.97
N SER A 40 -20.87 0.42 2.41
CA SER A 40 -21.73 -0.19 1.42
C SER A 40 -23.15 -0.42 1.97
N PRO A 41 -24.19 0.09 1.29
CA PRO A 41 -25.58 -0.22 1.65
C PRO A 41 -25.90 -1.71 1.44
N LEU A 42 -25.13 -2.42 0.60
CA LEU A 42 -25.28 -3.86 0.38
C LEU A 42 -24.78 -4.69 1.55
N SER A 43 -24.03 -4.06 2.47
CA SER A 43 -23.60 -4.67 3.74
C SER A 43 -24.70 -4.73 4.81
N THR A 44 -25.93 -4.24 4.55
CA THR A 44 -27.00 -3.99 5.55
C THR A 44 -27.73 -5.23 6.08
N GLY A 45 -27.25 -6.45 5.84
CA GLY A 45 -27.77 -7.65 6.52
C GLY A 45 -27.22 -7.85 7.96
N TYR A 46 -26.34 -6.98 8.44
CA TYR A 46 -25.65 -7.12 9.71
C TYR A 46 -26.06 -6.04 10.70
N THR A 47 -26.91 -6.43 11.66
CA THR A 47 -27.25 -5.61 12.83
C THR A 47 -26.14 -5.71 13.87
N GLY A 48 -25.25 -4.75 13.91
CA GLY A 48 -24.16 -4.66 14.87
C GLY A 48 -22.98 -3.85 14.33
N ASN A 49 -22.08 -3.44 15.22
CA ASN A 49 -20.82 -2.75 14.86
C ASN A 49 -19.78 -3.66 14.16
N ALA A 50 -20.13 -4.92 13.91
CA ALA A 50 -19.29 -5.87 13.20
C ALA A 50 -19.29 -5.56 11.70
N LEU A 51 -18.11 -5.35 11.13
CA LEU A 51 -17.95 -5.31 9.68
C LEU A 51 -18.31 -6.70 9.12
N PRO A 52 -19.07 -6.79 8.00
CA PRO A 52 -19.44 -8.09 7.46
C PRO A 52 -18.17 -8.85 7.06
N GLU A 53 -18.00 -10.05 7.59
CA GLU A 53 -16.89 -10.96 7.27
C GLU A 53 -16.78 -11.31 5.77
N ASN A 54 -17.74 -10.84 4.96
CA ASN A 54 -17.92 -11.21 3.57
C ASN A 54 -17.83 -10.02 2.59
N PHE A 55 -17.36 -8.86 3.04
CA PHE A 55 -17.26 -7.66 2.22
C PHE A 55 -15.86 -7.03 2.38
N PHE A 56 -15.12 -6.89 1.28
CA PHE A 56 -13.75 -6.38 1.31
C PHE A 56 -13.52 -5.33 0.23
N TYR A 57 -13.15 -4.12 0.61
CA TYR A 57 -12.48 -3.17 -0.28
C TYR A 57 -10.99 -3.44 -0.23
N SER A 58 -10.43 -3.88 -1.35
CA SER A 58 -9.06 -4.36 -1.46
C SER A 58 -8.09 -3.34 -2.01
N SER A 59 -8.58 -2.36 -2.78
CA SER A 59 -7.72 -1.41 -3.48
C SER A 59 -8.42 -0.08 -3.74
N ILE A 60 -7.63 0.99 -3.81
CA ILE A 60 -8.07 2.37 -4.02
C ILE A 60 -7.18 3.06 -5.05
N SER A 61 -7.78 3.87 -5.92
CA SER A 61 -7.09 4.75 -6.87
C SER A 61 -7.62 6.17 -6.72
N VAL A 62 -6.74 7.11 -6.38
CA VAL A 62 -7.09 8.51 -6.14
C VAL A 62 -6.52 9.36 -7.27
N ILE A 63 -7.40 10.05 -8.00
CA ILE A 63 -7.02 10.90 -9.14
C ILE A 63 -6.88 12.37 -8.72
N SER A 64 -7.73 12.81 -7.80
CA SER A 64 -7.74 14.18 -7.31
C SER A 64 -8.44 14.24 -5.94
N PRO A 65 -8.43 15.39 -5.25
CA PRO A 65 -9.21 15.58 -4.03
C PRO A 65 -10.71 15.29 -4.16
N SER A 66 -11.25 15.33 -5.37
CA SER A 66 -12.66 15.07 -5.63
C SER A 66 -12.93 13.69 -6.25
N ILE A 67 -11.96 13.04 -6.90
CA ILE A 67 -12.19 11.84 -7.70
C ILE A 67 -11.43 10.66 -7.09
N VAL A 68 -12.18 9.67 -6.59
CA VAL A 68 -11.65 8.47 -5.95
C VAL A 68 -12.41 7.24 -6.42
N TYR A 69 -11.68 6.18 -6.68
CA TYR A 69 -12.16 4.88 -7.12
C TYR A 69 -11.71 3.79 -6.17
N VAL A 70 -12.60 2.86 -5.85
CA VAL A 70 -12.36 1.73 -4.95
C VAL A 70 -12.85 0.45 -5.60
N ALA A 71 -12.07 -0.61 -5.51
CA ALA A 71 -12.47 -1.94 -5.90
C ALA A 71 -12.38 -2.91 -4.74
N GLY A 72 -13.17 -3.96 -4.84
CA GLY A 72 -13.20 -5.03 -3.87
C GLY A 72 -14.15 -6.13 -4.31
N ASP A 73 -14.56 -6.94 -3.37
CA ASP A 73 -15.49 -8.03 -3.61
C ASP A 73 -16.38 -8.25 -2.40
N MET A 74 -17.53 -8.84 -2.64
CA MET A 74 -18.49 -9.19 -1.61
C MET A 74 -19.16 -10.52 -1.91
N ARG A 75 -19.78 -11.11 -0.89
CA ARG A 75 -20.70 -12.24 -1.10
C ARG A 75 -21.84 -11.80 -2.03
N ASN A 76 -22.19 -12.64 -2.99
CA ASN A 76 -23.23 -12.31 -3.96
C ASN A 76 -24.57 -12.04 -3.25
N PRO A 77 -25.13 -10.81 -3.33
CA PRO A 77 -26.33 -10.45 -2.58
C PRO A 77 -27.59 -11.11 -3.15
N LYS A 78 -27.57 -11.56 -4.42
CA LYS A 78 -28.73 -12.17 -5.09
C LYS A 78 -28.86 -13.67 -4.78
N THR A 79 -27.74 -14.39 -4.79
CA THR A 79 -27.74 -15.85 -4.67
C THR A 79 -27.32 -16.33 -3.29
N GLN A 80 -26.64 -15.47 -2.51
CA GLN A 80 -25.98 -15.83 -1.25
C GLN A 80 -24.87 -16.88 -1.40
N ASP A 81 -24.58 -17.29 -2.64
CA ASP A 81 -23.51 -18.21 -3.01
C ASP A 81 -22.48 -17.48 -3.88
N GLY A 82 -21.19 -17.80 -3.63
CA GLY A 82 -20.07 -17.19 -4.35
C GLY A 82 -19.86 -15.71 -4.03
N ARG A 83 -19.02 -15.08 -4.80
CA ARG A 83 -18.64 -13.66 -4.65
C ARG A 83 -18.91 -12.90 -5.95
N VAL A 84 -18.96 -11.58 -5.84
CA VAL A 84 -19.06 -10.64 -6.95
C VAL A 84 -18.07 -9.51 -6.75
N GLY A 85 -17.55 -8.96 -7.84
CA GLY A 85 -16.74 -7.76 -7.80
C GLY A 85 -17.57 -6.54 -7.44
N VAL A 86 -16.98 -5.62 -6.69
CA VAL A 86 -17.60 -4.35 -6.31
C VAL A 86 -16.72 -3.19 -6.74
N PHE A 87 -17.34 -2.20 -7.34
CA PHE A 87 -16.71 -0.94 -7.71
C PHE A 87 -17.47 0.22 -7.06
N VAL A 88 -16.74 1.11 -6.42
CA VAL A 88 -17.27 2.30 -5.75
C VAL A 88 -16.52 3.53 -6.21
N ARG A 89 -17.23 4.62 -6.44
CA ARG A 89 -16.61 5.88 -6.85
C ARG A 89 -17.26 7.10 -6.22
N THR A 90 -16.46 8.15 -6.10
CA THR A 90 -16.91 9.52 -5.85
C THR A 90 -16.30 10.48 -6.87
N THR A 91 -17.01 11.56 -7.17
CA THR A 91 -16.52 12.67 -8.01
C THR A 91 -16.66 14.02 -7.29
N ASP A 92 -17.01 14.01 -6.01
CA ASP A 92 -17.26 15.18 -5.17
C ASP A 92 -16.51 15.14 -3.82
N GLY A 93 -15.40 14.37 -3.75
CA GLY A 93 -14.58 14.25 -2.55
C GLY A 93 -15.22 13.41 -1.45
N GLY A 94 -16.12 12.51 -1.83
CA GLY A 94 -16.79 11.59 -0.90
C GLY A 94 -18.03 12.17 -0.22
N GLN A 95 -18.57 13.31 -0.72
CA GLN A 95 -19.88 13.77 -0.29
C GLN A 95 -20.96 12.79 -0.73
N THR A 96 -20.83 12.25 -1.95
CA THR A 96 -21.64 11.14 -2.46
C THR A 96 -20.76 10.03 -3.02
N TRP A 97 -21.22 8.78 -2.84
CA TRP A 97 -20.58 7.60 -3.38
C TRP A 97 -21.59 6.80 -4.21
N THR A 98 -21.12 6.29 -5.33
CA THR A 98 -21.90 5.39 -6.20
C THR A 98 -21.24 4.02 -6.19
N GLU A 99 -22.03 2.98 -5.91
CA GLU A 99 -21.58 1.59 -5.89
C GLU A 99 -22.20 0.82 -7.05
N SER A 100 -21.43 -0.04 -7.69
CA SER A 100 -21.88 -0.95 -8.73
C SER A 100 -21.22 -2.32 -8.57
N VAL A 101 -21.91 -3.35 -9.04
CA VAL A 101 -21.44 -4.73 -9.03
C VAL A 101 -20.84 -5.06 -10.39
N LEU A 102 -19.64 -5.64 -10.38
CA LEU A 102 -18.97 -6.13 -11.57
C LEU A 102 -19.30 -7.61 -11.75
N GLU A 103 -20.22 -7.89 -12.66
CA GLU A 103 -20.69 -9.25 -12.98
C GLU A 103 -20.44 -9.57 -14.46
N GLN A 104 -20.22 -10.84 -14.75
CA GLN A 104 -20.22 -11.37 -16.10
C GLN A 104 -21.14 -12.60 -16.17
N PRO A 105 -21.88 -12.83 -17.26
CA PRO A 105 -22.69 -14.03 -17.43
C PRO A 105 -21.84 -15.30 -17.29
N ASN A 106 -22.29 -16.23 -16.47
CA ASN A 106 -21.64 -17.54 -16.24
C ASN A 106 -20.23 -17.47 -15.64
N MET A 107 -19.88 -16.39 -14.95
CA MET A 107 -18.63 -16.24 -14.23
C MET A 107 -18.89 -15.61 -12.86
N GLN A 108 -18.23 -16.13 -11.83
CA GLN A 108 -18.20 -15.54 -10.50
C GLN A 108 -16.84 -14.86 -10.30
N VAL A 109 -16.85 -13.61 -9.89
CA VAL A 109 -15.65 -12.92 -9.40
C VAL A 109 -15.40 -13.39 -7.99
N ASP A 110 -14.24 -13.98 -7.72
CA ASP A 110 -13.86 -14.43 -6.38
C ASP A 110 -13.19 -13.32 -5.59
N ALA A 111 -12.30 -12.56 -6.22
CA ALA A 111 -11.69 -11.36 -5.65
C ALA A 111 -11.34 -10.33 -6.73
N LEU A 112 -11.43 -9.04 -6.39
CA LEU A 112 -10.75 -7.96 -7.09
C LEU A 112 -9.60 -7.47 -6.19
N ASN A 113 -8.38 -7.59 -6.66
CA ASN A 113 -7.17 -7.39 -5.86
C ASN A 113 -6.57 -6.00 -6.00
N SER A 114 -6.68 -5.39 -7.19
CA SER A 114 -6.06 -4.11 -7.47
C SER A 114 -6.87 -3.29 -8.47
N ILE A 115 -6.91 -1.97 -8.28
CA ILE A 115 -7.52 -0.99 -9.18
C ILE A 115 -6.52 0.12 -9.47
N HIS A 116 -6.43 0.53 -10.72
CA HIS A 116 -5.60 1.65 -11.13
C HIS A 116 -6.30 2.48 -12.21
N PHE A 117 -6.43 3.77 -11.97
CA PHE A 117 -6.91 4.77 -12.93
C PHE A 117 -5.77 5.71 -13.29
N ILE A 118 -5.65 6.06 -14.57
CA ILE A 118 -4.66 7.03 -15.06
C ILE A 118 -5.27 8.45 -15.17
N ASN A 119 -6.58 8.56 -15.18
CA ASN A 119 -7.34 9.80 -15.20
C ASN A 119 -8.78 9.53 -14.73
N ALA A 120 -9.66 10.54 -14.81
CA ALA A 120 -11.06 10.42 -14.37
C ALA A 120 -11.92 9.45 -15.21
N GLU A 121 -11.47 9.05 -16.39
CA GLU A 121 -12.28 8.23 -17.32
C GLU A 121 -11.70 6.83 -17.49
N GLU A 122 -10.38 6.69 -17.56
CA GLU A 122 -9.74 5.44 -17.94
C GLU A 122 -9.07 4.73 -16.75
N GLY A 123 -9.45 3.46 -16.57
CA GLY A 123 -8.93 2.65 -15.47
C GLY A 123 -9.12 1.15 -15.68
N TRP A 124 -8.43 0.39 -14.86
CA TRP A 124 -8.41 -1.08 -14.86
C TRP A 124 -8.55 -1.61 -13.43
N THR A 125 -9.21 -2.75 -13.32
CA THR A 125 -9.17 -3.56 -12.09
C THR A 125 -8.90 -5.01 -12.43
N VAL A 126 -8.11 -5.67 -11.60
CA VAL A 126 -7.70 -7.06 -11.79
C VAL A 126 -8.01 -7.89 -10.56
N GLY A 127 -8.20 -9.18 -10.79
CA GLY A 127 -8.52 -10.12 -9.74
C GLY A 127 -8.58 -11.55 -10.26
N ILE A 128 -9.35 -12.40 -9.59
CA ILE A 128 -9.55 -13.80 -9.94
C ILE A 128 -11.03 -14.15 -10.02
N ASP A 129 -11.33 -15.13 -10.85
CA ASP A 129 -12.63 -15.79 -10.85
C ASP A 129 -12.66 -17.00 -9.90
N SER A 130 -13.82 -17.61 -9.73
CA SER A 130 -14.00 -18.80 -8.89
C SER A 130 -13.19 -20.03 -9.35
N GLY A 131 -12.66 -20.01 -10.57
CA GLY A 131 -11.71 -21.00 -11.08
C GLY A 131 -10.26 -20.66 -10.80
N GLN A 132 -9.97 -19.62 -10.01
CA GLN A 132 -8.63 -19.08 -9.73
C GLN A 132 -7.89 -18.59 -10.99
N LEU A 133 -8.65 -18.20 -12.01
CA LEU A 133 -8.09 -17.63 -13.24
C LEU A 133 -8.06 -16.11 -13.16
N GLY A 134 -6.98 -15.51 -13.65
CA GLY A 134 -6.81 -14.07 -13.69
C GLY A 134 -7.87 -13.40 -14.59
N ILE A 135 -8.49 -12.35 -14.06
CA ILE A 135 -9.49 -11.53 -14.75
C ILE A 135 -9.12 -10.06 -14.69
N MET A 136 -9.56 -9.31 -15.69
CA MET A 136 -9.42 -7.88 -15.78
C MET A 136 -10.71 -7.24 -16.28
N PHE A 137 -11.05 -6.09 -15.73
CA PHE A 137 -12.04 -5.17 -16.26
C PHE A 137 -11.37 -3.85 -16.61
N LYS A 138 -11.69 -3.29 -17.77
CA LYS A 138 -11.24 -1.97 -18.23
C LYS A 138 -12.44 -1.06 -18.41
N THR A 139 -12.33 0.19 -18.00
CA THR A 139 -13.27 1.26 -18.28
C THR A 139 -12.60 2.42 -19.01
N THR A 140 -13.39 3.16 -19.81
CA THR A 140 -13.00 4.41 -20.48
C THR A 140 -14.00 5.53 -20.25
N ASP A 141 -14.89 5.37 -19.27
CA ASP A 141 -15.95 6.30 -18.93
C ASP A 141 -16.12 6.47 -17.39
N GLY A 142 -15.02 6.35 -16.66
CA GLY A 142 -15.01 6.54 -15.21
C GLY A 142 -15.75 5.45 -14.44
N GLY A 143 -15.83 4.23 -15.01
CA GLY A 143 -16.46 3.09 -14.37
C GLY A 143 -17.97 3.04 -14.52
N HIS A 144 -18.56 3.78 -15.49
CA HIS A 144 -19.96 3.60 -15.85
C HIS A 144 -20.18 2.29 -16.61
N ASN A 145 -19.24 1.95 -17.50
CA ASN A 145 -19.21 0.69 -18.23
C ASN A 145 -17.83 0.04 -18.08
N TRP A 146 -17.84 -1.30 -18.04
CA TRP A 146 -16.63 -2.10 -17.92
C TRP A 146 -16.57 -3.16 -19.00
N VAL A 147 -15.42 -3.29 -19.64
CA VAL A 147 -15.11 -4.34 -20.60
C VAL A 147 -14.30 -5.41 -19.89
N PHE A 148 -14.83 -6.62 -19.91
CA PHE A 148 -14.19 -7.78 -19.30
C PHE A 148 -13.18 -8.44 -20.24
N SER A 149 -12.07 -8.93 -19.69
CA SER A 149 -11.13 -9.82 -20.39
C SER A 149 -10.53 -10.85 -19.42
N ARG A 150 -10.17 -12.01 -19.94
CA ARG A 150 -9.36 -13.01 -19.21
C ARG A 150 -7.89 -12.76 -19.40
N ILE A 151 -7.14 -12.90 -18.33
CA ILE A 151 -5.68 -12.84 -18.38
C ILE A 151 -5.19 -14.26 -18.70
N SER A 152 -4.46 -14.39 -19.80
CA SER A 152 -3.97 -15.70 -20.28
C SER A 152 -2.83 -16.29 -19.42
N ALA A 153 -2.34 -15.54 -18.44
CA ALA A 153 -1.28 -16.00 -17.53
C ALA A 153 -1.82 -16.97 -16.47
N ARG A 154 -1.00 -17.94 -16.08
CA ARG A 154 -1.33 -18.95 -15.08
C ARG A 154 -1.26 -18.45 -13.63
N GLN A 155 -1.27 -17.15 -13.41
CA GLN A 155 -1.15 -16.56 -12.08
C GLN A 155 -2.33 -15.64 -11.79
N ALA A 156 -2.67 -15.54 -10.51
CA ALA A 156 -3.63 -14.57 -10.03
C ALA A 156 -2.96 -13.20 -9.92
N PRO A 157 -3.43 -12.17 -10.61
CA PRO A 157 -2.88 -10.83 -10.46
C PRO A 157 -3.22 -10.27 -9.08
N THR A 158 -2.20 -9.72 -8.41
CA THR A 158 -2.32 -9.05 -7.10
C THR A 158 -2.21 -7.55 -7.20
N CYS A 159 -1.52 -7.05 -8.23
CA CYS A 159 -1.32 -5.63 -8.48
C CYS A 159 -1.30 -5.32 -9.97
N ILE A 160 -1.71 -4.09 -10.32
CA ILE A 160 -1.71 -3.55 -11.68
C ILE A 160 -1.30 -2.09 -11.65
N PHE A 161 -0.52 -1.66 -12.63
CA PHE A 161 -0.13 -0.27 -12.85
C PHE A 161 -0.15 0.05 -14.33
N PHE A 162 -0.68 1.22 -14.70
CA PHE A 162 -0.64 1.75 -16.05
C PHE A 162 0.02 3.13 -16.04
N ALA A 163 1.00 3.34 -16.94
CA ALA A 163 1.65 4.63 -17.10
C ALA A 163 0.88 5.53 -18.08
N ASP A 164 0.10 4.93 -18.98
CA ASP A 164 -0.85 5.58 -19.88
C ASP A 164 -1.88 4.57 -20.41
N SER A 165 -2.70 4.98 -21.39
CA SER A 165 -3.78 4.16 -21.99
C SER A 165 -3.31 2.85 -22.62
N ASN A 166 -2.01 2.74 -22.96
CA ASN A 166 -1.45 1.60 -23.69
C ASN A 166 -0.46 0.78 -22.85
N VAL A 167 0.39 1.45 -22.08
CA VAL A 167 1.54 0.81 -21.42
C VAL A 167 1.20 0.58 -19.95
N GLY A 168 1.27 -0.70 -19.54
CA GLY A 168 1.00 -1.09 -18.17
C GLY A 168 1.71 -2.39 -17.78
N TRP A 169 1.72 -2.66 -16.49
CA TRP A 169 2.31 -3.86 -15.89
C TRP A 169 1.36 -4.46 -14.86
N MET A 170 1.48 -5.77 -14.67
CA MET A 170 0.84 -6.48 -13.57
C MET A 170 1.78 -7.49 -12.97
N GLY A 171 1.67 -7.68 -11.68
CA GLY A 171 2.33 -8.71 -10.91
C GLY A 171 1.32 -9.61 -10.24
N GLY A 172 1.77 -10.76 -9.78
CA GLY A 172 0.90 -11.67 -9.06
C GLY A 172 1.68 -12.82 -8.48
N GLY A 173 0.99 -13.89 -8.22
CA GLY A 173 1.53 -15.12 -7.68
C GLY A 173 0.57 -15.63 -6.65
N THR A 174 -0.22 -16.60 -7.02
CA THR A 174 -0.88 -17.47 -6.05
C THR A 174 -0.06 -18.73 -5.89
N PRO A 175 -0.07 -19.33 -4.71
CA PRO A 175 0.39 -20.68 -4.58
C PRO A 175 -0.36 -21.56 -5.59
N ILE A 176 0.37 -22.30 -6.40
CA ILE A 176 -0.23 -23.39 -7.18
C ILE A 176 -0.76 -24.38 -6.14
N PRO A 177 -2.00 -24.90 -6.28
CA PRO A 177 -2.51 -25.88 -5.34
C PRO A 177 -1.51 -27.02 -5.17
N GLY A 178 -1.00 -27.21 -3.93
CA GLY A 178 0.03 -28.20 -3.60
C GLY A 178 1.44 -27.64 -3.38
N GLU A 179 1.68 -26.36 -3.58
CA GLU A 179 2.88 -25.65 -3.10
C GLU A 179 2.56 -24.89 -1.80
N ASP A 180 3.52 -24.75 -0.89
CA ASP A 180 3.33 -24.15 0.43
C ASP A 180 2.68 -22.77 0.37
N GLU A 181 1.48 -22.65 0.94
CA GLU A 181 0.66 -21.42 0.96
C GLU A 181 1.34 -20.21 1.63
N GLY A 182 2.44 -20.41 2.36
CA GLY A 182 3.17 -19.36 3.09
C GLY A 182 4.41 -18.82 2.38
N THR A 183 4.93 -19.49 1.36
CA THR A 183 6.27 -19.14 0.81
C THR A 183 6.24 -18.21 -0.39
N GLY A 184 5.06 -17.88 -0.91
CA GLY A 184 4.91 -17.07 -2.11
C GLY A 184 5.56 -17.75 -3.32
N GLY A 185 4.76 -18.42 -4.14
CA GLY A 185 5.22 -19.15 -5.34
C GLY A 185 5.82 -18.23 -6.39
N PRO A 186 6.46 -18.82 -7.42
CA PRO A 186 7.01 -18.05 -8.53
C PRO A 186 5.91 -17.30 -9.28
N SER A 187 6.22 -16.08 -9.70
CA SER A 187 5.31 -15.23 -10.47
C SER A 187 6.00 -14.60 -11.67
N ASP A 188 5.19 -14.18 -12.65
CA ASP A 188 5.67 -13.37 -13.74
C ASP A 188 5.31 -11.89 -13.50
N ILE A 189 6.20 -10.97 -13.86
CA ILE A 189 5.81 -9.60 -14.15
C ILE A 189 5.40 -9.56 -15.62
N LEU A 190 4.15 -9.24 -15.86
CA LEU A 190 3.58 -9.12 -17.20
C LEU A 190 3.54 -7.65 -17.61
N ALA A 191 3.74 -7.38 -18.89
CA ALA A 191 3.57 -6.05 -19.47
C ALA A 191 2.64 -6.07 -20.66
N THR A 192 1.99 -4.95 -20.90
CA THR A 192 1.16 -4.65 -22.07
C THR A 192 1.63 -3.36 -22.75
N THR A 193 1.44 -3.27 -24.06
CA THR A 193 1.62 -2.05 -24.87
C THR A 193 0.38 -1.70 -25.69
N ASP A 194 -0.73 -2.40 -25.43
CA ASP A 194 -2.01 -2.28 -26.14
C ASP A 194 -3.20 -2.07 -25.20
N GLY A 195 -2.94 -1.50 -24.01
CA GLY A 195 -3.98 -1.16 -23.03
C GLY A 195 -4.60 -2.37 -22.34
N GLY A 196 -3.86 -3.48 -22.27
CA GLY A 196 -4.27 -4.69 -21.60
C GLY A 196 -5.00 -5.71 -22.48
N HIS A 197 -5.05 -5.50 -23.81
CA HIS A 197 -5.62 -6.49 -24.72
C HIS A 197 -4.75 -7.74 -24.77
N THR A 198 -3.41 -7.56 -24.79
CA THR A 198 -2.44 -8.65 -24.70
C THR A 198 -1.42 -8.39 -23.60
N TRP A 199 -0.95 -9.46 -22.97
CA TRP A 199 0.03 -9.42 -21.90
C TRP A 199 1.19 -10.37 -22.22
N GLN A 200 2.42 -9.90 -22.01
CA GLN A 200 3.65 -10.65 -22.22
C GLN A 200 4.47 -10.71 -20.96
N SER A 201 4.99 -11.90 -20.63
CA SER A 201 5.91 -12.06 -19.48
C SER A 201 7.23 -11.37 -19.81
N GLN A 202 7.61 -10.42 -18.95
CA GLN A 202 8.93 -9.77 -19.00
C GLN A 202 9.97 -10.56 -18.21
N ILE A 203 9.59 -11.07 -17.06
CA ILE A 203 10.46 -11.86 -16.20
C ILE A 203 9.63 -12.82 -15.35
N ARG A 204 10.18 -14.02 -15.11
CA ARG A 204 9.68 -14.96 -14.11
C ARG A 204 10.57 -14.90 -12.87
N LEU A 205 9.97 -14.62 -11.73
CA LEU A 205 10.64 -14.46 -10.45
C LEU A 205 10.31 -15.63 -9.50
N PRO A 206 11.24 -16.04 -8.62
CA PRO A 206 11.00 -17.12 -7.65
C PRO A 206 10.21 -16.66 -6.41
N VAL A 207 9.47 -15.57 -6.53
CA VAL A 207 8.73 -14.91 -5.46
C VAL A 207 7.38 -14.45 -5.98
N SER A 208 6.38 -14.31 -5.10
CA SER A 208 5.14 -13.60 -5.45
C SER A 208 5.37 -12.10 -5.41
N ILE A 209 4.80 -11.38 -6.36
CA ILE A 209 4.80 -9.91 -6.40
C ILE A 209 3.51 -9.42 -5.78
N TYR A 210 3.61 -8.49 -4.83
CA TYR A 210 2.48 -7.93 -4.08
C TYR A 210 2.14 -6.52 -4.49
N ASP A 211 3.14 -5.74 -4.95
CA ASP A 211 2.94 -4.36 -5.36
C ASP A 211 3.89 -3.94 -6.49
N LEU A 212 3.43 -3.00 -7.31
CA LEU A 212 4.14 -2.39 -8.43
C LEU A 212 3.97 -0.88 -8.36
N PHE A 213 5.07 -0.16 -8.51
CA PHE A 213 5.08 1.29 -8.61
C PHE A 213 5.96 1.74 -9.77
N PHE A 214 5.44 2.62 -10.64
CA PHE A 214 6.21 3.23 -11.73
C PHE A 214 6.13 4.75 -11.65
N LEU A 215 7.27 5.42 -11.75
CA LEU A 215 7.34 6.87 -11.90
C LEU A 215 6.98 7.31 -13.32
N ASN A 216 7.31 6.48 -14.30
CA ASN A 216 7.07 6.71 -15.71
C ASN A 216 7.19 5.38 -16.47
N LYS A 217 7.07 5.40 -17.80
CA LYS A 217 7.15 4.19 -18.63
C LYS A 217 8.47 3.41 -18.55
N MET A 218 9.53 4.01 -18.04
CA MET A 218 10.88 3.42 -18.03
C MET A 218 11.29 2.96 -16.63
N THR A 219 10.93 3.71 -15.60
CA THR A 219 11.45 3.54 -14.24
C THR A 219 10.36 3.05 -13.30
N GLY A 220 10.57 1.87 -12.72
CA GLY A 220 9.60 1.26 -11.81
C GLY A 220 10.20 0.23 -10.87
N TRP A 221 9.45 -0.09 -9.83
CA TRP A 221 9.81 -1.06 -8.80
C TRP A 221 8.69 -2.08 -8.59
N ALA A 222 9.12 -3.28 -8.19
CA ALA A 222 8.24 -4.37 -7.79
C ALA A 222 8.64 -4.87 -6.41
N SER A 223 7.66 -5.14 -5.55
CA SER A 223 7.90 -5.69 -4.22
C SER A 223 7.13 -6.98 -4.01
N GLY A 224 7.62 -7.85 -3.11
CA GLY A 224 7.00 -9.15 -2.97
C GLY A 224 7.43 -9.97 -1.74
N SER A 225 7.18 -11.27 -1.83
CA SER A 225 7.54 -12.23 -0.79
C SER A 225 9.05 -12.34 -0.63
N LYS A 226 9.50 -12.93 0.48
CA LYS A 226 10.91 -13.14 0.83
C LYS A 226 11.74 -11.85 0.85
N GLY A 227 11.12 -10.70 1.12
CA GLY A 227 11.78 -9.42 1.17
C GLY A 227 12.25 -8.90 -0.19
N ALA A 228 11.69 -9.39 -1.27
CA ALA A 228 12.12 -9.04 -2.62
C ALA A 228 11.73 -7.61 -3.01
N ILE A 229 12.69 -6.90 -3.57
CA ILE A 229 12.50 -5.64 -4.29
C ILE A 229 13.27 -5.73 -5.59
N TYR A 230 12.60 -5.43 -6.70
CA TYR A 230 13.19 -5.37 -8.04
C TYR A 230 12.99 -3.98 -8.62
N HIS A 231 13.94 -3.55 -9.45
CA HIS A 231 13.95 -2.24 -10.10
C HIS A 231 14.22 -2.38 -11.59
N THR A 232 13.52 -1.59 -12.38
CA THR A 232 13.73 -1.43 -13.81
C THR A 232 13.97 0.04 -14.17
N THR A 233 14.81 0.29 -15.16
CA THR A 233 15.05 1.61 -15.78
C THR A 233 14.80 1.60 -17.28
N ASP A 234 14.29 0.51 -17.81
CA ASP A 234 14.06 0.27 -19.24
C ASP A 234 12.64 -0.24 -19.54
N GLY A 235 11.69 0.07 -18.65
CA GLY A 235 10.28 -0.31 -18.81
C GLY A 235 10.01 -1.79 -18.57
N GLY A 236 10.91 -2.47 -17.86
CA GLY A 236 10.78 -3.88 -17.50
C GLY A 236 11.42 -4.83 -18.50
N LEU A 237 12.18 -4.33 -19.51
CA LEU A 237 13.00 -5.20 -20.35
C LEU A 237 14.05 -5.93 -19.51
N THR A 238 14.56 -5.25 -18.49
CA THR A 238 15.39 -5.86 -17.44
C THR A 238 14.89 -5.47 -16.05
N TRP A 239 14.94 -6.43 -15.12
CA TRP A 239 14.62 -6.25 -13.72
C TRP A 239 15.81 -6.65 -12.86
N ASN A 240 16.34 -5.70 -12.10
CA ASN A 240 17.47 -5.92 -11.23
C ASN A 240 17.01 -6.07 -9.79
N SER A 241 17.42 -7.17 -9.14
CA SER A 241 17.16 -7.34 -7.71
C SER A 241 17.93 -6.28 -6.93
N GLN A 242 17.21 -5.46 -6.18
CA GLN A 242 17.82 -4.51 -5.25
C GLN A 242 17.99 -5.13 -3.87
N ARG A 243 17.05 -6.04 -3.52
CA ARG A 243 17.08 -6.74 -2.26
C ARG A 243 16.38 -8.08 -2.41
N SER A 244 17.11 -9.17 -2.31
CA SER A 244 16.57 -10.54 -2.35
C SER A 244 16.32 -11.12 -0.95
N GLU A 245 17.01 -10.59 0.07
CA GLU A 245 16.89 -11.03 1.45
C GLU A 245 16.89 -9.81 2.38
N LEU A 246 15.90 -9.73 3.24
CA LEU A 246 15.84 -8.75 4.31
C LEU A 246 16.51 -9.35 5.54
N GLU A 247 17.73 -8.92 5.82
CA GLU A 247 18.32 -9.08 7.15
C GLU A 247 17.62 -8.14 8.12
N LEU A 248 16.48 -8.59 8.66
CA LEU A 248 15.70 -7.83 9.63
C LEU A 248 15.99 -8.34 11.06
N GLY A 249 17.25 -8.38 11.46
CA GLY A 249 17.68 -8.67 12.82
C GLY A 249 18.43 -7.50 13.43
N ASP A 250 18.37 -7.32 14.75
CA ASP A 250 19.23 -6.39 15.48
C ASP A 250 20.63 -7.00 15.73
N GLY A 251 21.05 -7.98 14.94
CA GLY A 251 22.33 -8.66 15.00
C GLY A 251 22.82 -9.10 13.62
N PRO A 252 24.07 -9.57 13.53
CA PRO A 252 24.57 -10.17 12.29
C PRO A 252 23.61 -11.29 11.90
N ALA A 253 23.19 -11.30 10.65
CA ALA A 253 22.26 -12.28 10.13
C ALA A 253 22.74 -13.68 10.44
N SER A 254 22.12 -14.31 11.40
CA SER A 254 22.24 -15.74 11.53
C SER A 254 21.40 -16.35 10.40
N VAL A 255 22.06 -16.75 9.35
CA VAL A 255 21.51 -17.67 8.36
C VAL A 255 21.28 -18.98 9.08
N ASN A 256 20.18 -19.07 9.79
CA ASN A 256 19.78 -20.28 10.46
C ASN A 256 18.95 -21.10 9.49
N SER A 257 19.43 -22.26 9.16
CA SER A 257 18.79 -23.31 8.41
C SER A 257 17.46 -23.82 9.00
N GLU A 258 16.99 -23.22 10.11
CA GLU A 258 15.74 -23.56 10.79
C GLU A 258 15.12 -22.29 11.40
N GLY A 259 14.53 -21.42 10.57
CA GLY A 259 13.74 -20.30 11.08
C GLY A 259 14.04 -18.94 10.47
N SER A 260 14.43 -18.88 9.22
CA SER A 260 14.45 -17.64 8.45
C SER A 260 13.03 -17.11 8.41
N LYS A 261 12.73 -16.09 9.23
CA LYS A 261 11.43 -15.41 9.20
C LYS A 261 11.24 -14.83 7.82
N LEU A 262 10.26 -15.33 7.10
CA LEU A 262 9.94 -14.87 5.75
C LEU A 262 9.31 -13.48 5.87
N PHE A 263 9.99 -12.49 5.35
CA PHE A 263 9.45 -11.13 5.26
C PHE A 263 8.67 -10.95 3.97
N ARG A 264 7.62 -10.14 4.05
CA ARG A 264 6.83 -9.68 2.91
C ARG A 264 7.00 -8.19 2.79
N ILE A 265 7.31 -7.70 1.59
CA ILE A 265 7.20 -6.28 1.25
C ILE A 265 5.84 -6.10 0.60
N ASN A 266 4.88 -5.61 1.39
CA ASN A 266 3.47 -5.57 1.02
C ASN A 266 3.10 -4.34 0.16
N GLY A 267 3.85 -3.25 0.30
CA GLY A 267 3.64 -2.01 -0.45
C GLY A 267 4.95 -1.31 -0.72
N ILE A 268 5.06 -0.64 -1.86
CA ILE A 268 6.21 0.15 -2.27
C ILE A 268 5.75 1.46 -2.92
N HIS A 269 6.37 2.57 -2.54
CA HIS A 269 6.02 3.88 -3.06
C HIS A 269 7.26 4.75 -3.21
N PHE A 270 7.36 5.49 -4.32
CA PHE A 270 8.44 6.43 -4.59
C PHE A 270 7.88 7.84 -4.82
N THR A 271 8.52 8.83 -4.26
CA THR A 271 8.18 10.24 -4.50
C THR A 271 8.94 10.83 -5.68
N ASP A 272 10.09 10.24 -6.02
CA ASP A 272 10.94 10.54 -7.17
C ASP A 272 11.87 9.35 -7.46
N ALA A 273 12.81 9.50 -8.38
CA ALA A 273 13.72 8.41 -8.78
C ALA A 273 14.71 7.98 -7.68
N GLU A 274 14.94 8.80 -6.67
CA GLU A 274 15.91 8.56 -5.60
C GLU A 274 15.21 8.16 -4.28
N HIS A 275 14.06 8.78 -3.96
CA HIS A 275 13.40 8.63 -2.67
C HIS A 275 12.21 7.68 -2.72
N GLY A 276 12.33 6.58 -2.00
CA GLY A 276 11.31 5.54 -1.94
C GLY A 276 11.14 4.94 -0.55
N TYR A 277 9.99 4.32 -0.34
CA TYR A 277 9.58 3.72 0.92
C TYR A 277 8.91 2.37 0.66
N ALA A 278 9.13 1.43 1.57
CA ALA A 278 8.54 0.11 1.47
C ALA A 278 8.01 -0.37 2.83
N ALA A 279 6.80 -0.91 2.81
CA ALA A 279 6.12 -1.47 3.98
C ALA A 279 6.42 -2.97 4.10
N ALA A 280 7.01 -3.38 5.22
CA ALA A 280 7.43 -4.76 5.44
C ALA A 280 6.74 -5.38 6.66
N ALA A 281 6.37 -6.66 6.52
CA ALA A 281 5.85 -7.47 7.60
C ALA A 281 6.56 -8.83 7.66
N ALA A 282 6.84 -9.32 8.87
CA ALA A 282 7.25 -10.70 9.10
C ALA A 282 6.02 -11.54 9.46
N GLU A 283 6.01 -12.82 9.10
CA GLU A 283 4.87 -13.70 9.38
C GLU A 283 4.59 -13.88 10.88
N GLU A 284 5.63 -13.81 11.71
CA GLU A 284 5.51 -14.03 13.16
C GLU A 284 5.83 -12.78 14.01
N GLU A 285 6.19 -11.65 13.40
CA GLU A 285 6.50 -10.44 14.14
C GLU A 285 5.30 -9.52 14.30
N THR A 286 5.12 -9.06 15.52
CA THR A 286 4.10 -8.08 15.90
C THR A 286 4.52 -6.63 15.59
N THR A 287 5.69 -6.40 14.98
CA THR A 287 6.21 -5.06 14.69
C THR A 287 6.31 -4.81 13.19
N GLY A 288 5.63 -3.77 12.72
CA GLY A 288 5.75 -3.27 11.35
C GLY A 288 7.08 -2.57 11.12
N ARG A 289 7.59 -2.68 9.92
CA ARG A 289 8.84 -2.04 9.51
C ARG A 289 8.64 -1.25 8.24
N VAL A 290 9.26 -0.09 8.20
CA VAL A 290 9.38 0.72 7.00
C VAL A 290 10.82 0.75 6.59
N LEU A 291 11.05 0.55 5.32
CA LEU A 291 12.33 0.76 4.68
C LEU A 291 12.26 2.09 3.94
N GLY A 292 13.35 2.85 3.95
CA GLY A 292 13.50 4.07 3.17
C GLY A 292 14.77 4.02 2.33
N THR A 293 14.71 4.57 1.14
CA THR A 293 15.87 4.77 0.27
C THR A 293 15.99 6.23 -0.16
N SER A 294 17.20 6.68 -0.43
CA SER A 294 17.51 8.00 -1.01
C SER A 294 18.46 7.89 -2.21
N ASN A 295 18.56 6.70 -2.80
CA ASN A 295 19.39 6.39 -3.96
C ASN A 295 18.71 5.38 -4.91
N GLY A 296 17.40 5.49 -5.07
CA GLY A 296 16.64 4.66 -5.99
C GLY A 296 16.54 3.19 -5.61
N GLY A 297 16.85 2.86 -4.34
CA GLY A 297 16.78 1.50 -3.81
C GLY A 297 18.11 0.73 -3.85
N GLU A 298 19.24 1.34 -4.27
CA GLU A 298 20.55 0.71 -4.17
C GLU A 298 20.91 0.36 -2.71
N ALA A 299 20.43 1.20 -1.78
CA ALA A 299 20.50 0.94 -0.33
C ALA A 299 19.16 1.28 0.35
N TRP A 300 18.74 0.42 1.26
CA TRP A 300 17.51 0.61 2.04
C TRP A 300 17.85 0.73 3.53
N ALA A 301 17.55 1.88 4.11
CA ALA A 301 17.62 2.10 5.54
C ALA A 301 16.35 1.58 6.23
N ARG A 302 16.52 0.89 7.33
CA ARG A 302 15.43 0.34 8.12
C ARG A 302 15.00 1.31 9.21
N GLN A 303 13.68 1.45 9.41
CA GLN A 303 13.11 2.13 10.56
C GLN A 303 12.08 1.22 11.25
N ARG A 304 12.11 1.19 12.57
CA ARG A 304 11.15 0.45 13.38
C ARG A 304 9.96 1.35 13.67
N ILE A 305 8.76 0.91 13.31
CA ILE A 305 7.52 1.55 13.77
C ILE A 305 7.25 1.06 15.18
N VAL A 306 6.85 1.98 16.05
CA VAL A 306 6.38 1.63 17.39
C VAL A 306 4.93 1.13 17.26
N GLY A 307 4.71 -0.18 17.35
CA GLY A 307 3.38 -0.79 17.23
C GLY A 307 3.48 -2.31 17.18
N ASP A 308 2.33 -2.95 17.36
CA ASP A 308 2.21 -4.41 17.56
C ASP A 308 1.78 -5.16 16.30
N ALA A 309 2.07 -4.62 15.10
CA ALA A 309 1.63 -5.25 13.86
C ALA A 309 2.57 -4.94 12.69
N GLY A 310 2.66 -5.85 11.70
CA GLY A 310 3.44 -5.68 10.49
C GLY A 310 2.97 -4.49 9.64
N ALA A 311 3.85 -3.86 8.87
CA ALA A 311 3.46 -2.81 7.93
C ALA A 311 2.83 -3.44 6.68
N ARG A 312 1.67 -2.95 6.27
CA ARG A 312 0.89 -3.48 5.16
C ARG A 312 0.91 -2.60 3.93
N ASP A 313 0.85 -1.30 4.12
CA ASP A 313 0.85 -0.35 3.03
C ASP A 313 1.60 0.92 3.42
N VAL A 314 2.18 1.61 2.44
CA VAL A 314 2.94 2.84 2.61
C VAL A 314 2.61 3.81 1.49
N LEU A 315 2.35 5.05 1.86
CA LEU A 315 2.02 6.12 0.91
C LEU A 315 2.72 7.41 1.34
N PHE A 316 3.34 8.10 0.40
CA PHE A 316 3.93 9.41 0.61
C PHE A 316 3.38 10.42 -0.40
N VAL A 317 3.02 11.60 0.06
CA VAL A 317 2.59 12.74 -0.80
C VAL A 317 3.73 13.73 -1.05
N SER A 318 4.81 13.59 -0.29
CA SER A 318 6.07 14.32 -0.48
C SER A 318 7.22 13.51 0.14
N GLN A 319 8.47 13.95 -0.05
CA GLN A 319 9.63 13.32 0.62
C GLN A 319 9.56 13.35 2.15
N SER A 320 8.76 14.26 2.73
CA SER A 320 8.67 14.43 4.19
C SER A 320 7.37 13.90 4.78
N GLU A 321 6.28 13.82 4.01
CA GLU A 321 4.97 13.53 4.55
C GLU A 321 4.36 12.26 3.95
N GLY A 322 3.97 11.32 4.83
CA GLY A 322 3.41 10.06 4.43
C GLY A 322 2.74 9.27 5.54
N TRP A 323 2.09 8.18 5.17
CA TRP A 323 1.33 7.30 6.06
C TRP A 323 1.71 5.85 5.87
N ILE A 324 1.51 5.08 6.94
CA ILE A 324 1.68 3.63 6.94
C ILE A 324 0.46 3.00 7.58
N LEU A 325 -0.02 1.97 6.94
CA LEU A 325 -0.95 1.02 7.52
C LEU A 325 -0.23 -0.16 8.13
N THR A 326 -0.73 -0.65 9.27
CA THR A 326 -0.24 -1.86 9.90
C THR A 326 -1.20 -3.03 9.69
N ASP A 327 -0.67 -4.24 9.72
CA ASP A 327 -1.46 -5.48 9.75
C ASP A 327 -2.48 -5.41 10.89
N ARG A 328 -3.63 -6.03 10.68
CA ARG A 328 -4.78 -5.97 11.59
C ARG A 328 -5.39 -4.57 11.74
N GLY A 329 -4.94 -3.61 10.92
CA GLY A 329 -5.51 -2.28 10.84
C GLY A 329 -5.61 -1.55 12.18
N GLN A 330 -4.76 -1.85 13.17
CA GLN A 330 -4.89 -1.24 14.51
C GLN A 330 -4.42 0.20 14.56
N TYR A 331 -3.45 0.59 13.73
CA TYR A 331 -2.90 1.93 13.73
C TYR A 331 -2.59 2.38 12.31
N ILE A 332 -2.88 3.65 12.04
CA ILE A 332 -2.34 4.38 10.91
C ILE A 332 -1.29 5.31 11.49
N TYR A 333 -0.08 5.22 10.96
CA TYR A 333 1.01 6.07 11.41
C TYR A 333 1.26 7.16 10.38
N HIS A 334 1.53 8.36 10.85
CA HIS A 334 1.80 9.54 10.05
C HIS A 334 3.21 10.07 10.35
N THR A 335 3.94 10.43 9.32
CA THR A 335 5.22 11.14 9.40
C THR A 335 5.15 12.48 8.68
N VAL A 336 5.88 13.47 9.18
CA VAL A 336 6.09 14.78 8.55
C VAL A 336 7.58 15.13 8.42
N ASP A 337 8.46 14.16 8.69
CA ASP A 337 9.91 14.35 8.72
C ASP A 337 10.68 13.33 7.86
N GLY A 338 10.00 12.72 6.90
CA GLY A 338 10.62 11.81 5.94
C GLY A 338 11.05 10.49 6.52
N ASN A 339 10.15 9.80 7.22
CA ASN A 339 10.39 8.48 7.79
C ASN A 339 11.38 8.47 8.99
N ARG A 340 11.67 9.63 9.62
CA ARG A 340 12.53 9.70 10.81
C ARG A 340 11.76 9.40 12.09
N SER A 341 10.52 9.86 12.14
CA SER A 341 9.59 9.55 13.23
C SER A 341 8.18 9.30 12.73
N TRP A 342 7.43 8.50 13.47
CA TRP A 342 6.06 8.11 13.16
C TRP A 342 5.17 8.31 14.36
N LEU A 343 4.05 9.00 14.17
CA LEU A 343 3.02 9.22 15.16
C LEU A 343 1.80 8.36 14.83
N ALA A 344 1.30 7.63 15.81
CA ALA A 344 0.05 6.89 15.67
C ALA A 344 -1.12 7.87 15.62
N GLU A 345 -1.92 7.82 14.56
CA GLU A 345 -3.15 8.59 14.47
C GLU A 345 -4.30 7.83 15.15
N PRO A 346 -5.18 8.56 15.89
CA PRO A 346 -6.31 7.95 16.58
C PRO A 346 -7.23 7.23 15.59
N ARG A 347 -7.59 6.05 15.96
CA ARG A 347 -8.39 5.13 15.18
C ARG A 347 -9.88 5.28 15.48
N VAL A 348 -10.71 5.12 14.46
CA VAL A 348 -12.17 5.02 14.57
C VAL A 348 -12.66 3.58 14.33
N PHE A 349 -11.75 2.62 14.20
CA PHE A 349 -12.14 1.23 13.92
C PHE A 349 -12.36 0.45 15.19
N GLU A 350 -13.56 -0.01 15.42
CA GLU A 350 -13.92 -0.81 16.61
C GLU A 350 -13.55 -2.30 16.45
N GLN A 351 -13.10 -2.75 15.25
CA GLN A 351 -12.78 -4.14 14.98
C GLN A 351 -11.57 -4.29 14.04
N GLU A 352 -10.95 -5.45 14.02
CA GLU A 352 -9.87 -5.83 13.11
C GLU A 352 -10.36 -5.78 11.66
N VAL A 353 -9.97 -4.75 10.94
CA VAL A 353 -10.27 -4.60 9.51
C VAL A 353 -9.19 -5.31 8.73
N GLN A 354 -9.54 -6.42 8.09
CA GLN A 354 -8.63 -7.11 7.18
C GLN A 354 -8.49 -6.31 5.88
N GLN A 355 -7.30 -6.32 5.28
CA GLN A 355 -6.97 -5.73 3.99
C GLN A 355 -7.29 -4.23 3.89
N ILE A 356 -6.39 -3.40 4.35
CA ILE A 356 -6.49 -1.94 4.19
C ILE A 356 -5.46 -1.47 3.16
N ARG A 357 -5.86 -0.54 2.31
CA ARG A 357 -5.02 0.21 1.38
C ARG A 357 -5.19 1.71 1.61
N LEU A 358 -4.13 2.46 1.35
CA LEU A 358 -4.10 3.92 1.40
C LEU A 358 -4.22 4.51 0.00
N GLY A 359 -4.82 5.69 -0.07
CA GLY A 359 -4.80 6.54 -1.25
C GLY A 359 -4.82 8.01 -0.86
N ALA A 360 -4.08 8.85 -1.57
CA ALA A 360 -4.07 10.28 -1.31
C ALA A 360 -3.94 11.08 -2.61
N ALA A 361 -4.57 12.26 -2.62
CA ALA A 361 -4.32 13.29 -3.61
C ALA A 361 -3.28 14.31 -3.13
N ASP A 362 -3.27 14.59 -1.84
CA ASP A 362 -2.35 15.47 -1.13
C ASP A 362 -2.44 15.20 0.38
N ALA A 363 -1.73 15.98 1.20
CA ALA A 363 -1.69 15.82 2.66
C ALA A 363 -3.04 16.03 3.38
N ASN A 364 -3.98 16.73 2.76
CA ASN A 364 -5.30 17.00 3.32
C ASN A 364 -6.38 16.03 2.82
N HIS A 365 -6.09 15.31 1.73
CA HIS A 365 -7.04 14.41 1.08
C HIS A 365 -6.46 13.00 1.05
N VAL A 366 -6.61 12.30 2.18
CA VAL A 366 -6.10 10.95 2.40
C VAL A 366 -7.23 10.02 2.78
N TRP A 367 -7.30 8.88 2.09
CA TRP A 367 -8.28 7.82 2.32
C TRP A 367 -7.61 6.51 2.72
N ALA A 368 -8.37 5.70 3.41
CA ALA A 368 -8.04 4.29 3.65
C ALA A 368 -9.27 3.43 3.34
N VAL A 369 -9.06 2.24 2.83
CA VAL A 369 -10.15 1.30 2.51
C VAL A 369 -9.90 -0.06 3.12
N GLY A 370 -10.99 -0.74 3.48
CA GLY A 370 -10.96 -2.10 4.03
C GLY A 370 -12.26 -2.45 4.72
N GLY A 371 -12.56 -3.75 4.84
CA GLY A 371 -13.70 -4.25 5.57
C GLY A 371 -15.05 -3.65 5.16
N GLY A 372 -15.26 -3.33 3.89
CA GLY A 372 -16.51 -2.75 3.38
C GLY A 372 -16.76 -1.29 3.77
N ALA A 373 -15.71 -0.57 4.20
CA ALA A 373 -15.77 0.84 4.54
C ALA A 373 -14.65 1.65 3.86
N ILE A 374 -14.96 2.91 3.58
CA ILE A 374 -14.03 3.93 3.11
C ILE A 374 -13.89 4.96 4.22
N PHE A 375 -12.67 5.23 4.60
CA PHE A 375 -12.31 6.15 5.67
C PHE A 375 -11.60 7.37 5.09
N PHE A 376 -11.86 8.52 5.65
CA PHE A 376 -11.23 9.78 5.29
C PHE A 376 -10.51 10.38 6.49
N ARG A 377 -9.32 10.92 6.27
CA ARG A 377 -8.53 11.62 7.28
C ARG A 377 -8.97 13.07 7.39
N VAL A 378 -9.43 13.46 8.55
CA VAL A 378 -9.79 14.85 8.88
C VAL A 378 -8.66 15.45 9.69
N SER A 379 -7.99 16.46 9.12
CA SER A 379 -7.06 17.34 9.83
C SER A 379 -7.85 18.55 10.35
N ASP A 380 -7.87 18.74 11.68
CA ASP A 380 -8.53 19.90 12.33
C ASP A 380 -7.69 21.18 12.19
#